data_07056c956b9d4061908578478579476c
#
_entry.id   07056c956b9d4061908578478579476c
#
_cell.length_a   1.000
_cell.length_b   1.000
_cell.length_c   1.000
_cell.angle_alpha   90.00
_cell.angle_beta   90.00
_cell.angle_gamma   90.00
#
_symmetry.space_group_name_H-M   'P 1'
#
loop_
_entity.id
_entity.type
_entity.pdbx_description
1 polymer ?
#
loop_
_entity_poly.entity_id
_entity_poly.type
_entity_poly.pdbx_seq_one_letter_code
_entity_poly.pdbx_strand_id
1 'polypeptide(L)'
;MLNGIDCAALRARYRADGVVFVPGVLDQPALDVAAQTFEWALAHPGPGAGAVMTGTPGTFYQDQANPDAFPAWRCLLEHSPLADLAASLFGCANVWLMYEQIWLKDGADTRRTPWHQDLPYLPVAGEHLAVMWTNLDPVERAYSLEFVRGSHRGPLYNPTAFNADDVAANLFDPDVWPQLPDIDADRDRWPIVSWAMQPGDVVVFHPATLHGGAPTRAGTRRRTLSLRFFGDDAWCAARPHDGMANIDGLEHADGGRHPLKKMALAPHGAPFRHPDFPHLRPRSAA
;
A
#
# COMPACT_ATOMS: atom_id res chain seq x y z
N MET A 1 -7.42 -20.74 -1.56
CA MET A 1 -8.07 -20.69 -2.90
C MET A 1 -9.15 -19.62 -2.85
N LEU A 2 -9.31 -18.85 -3.92
CA LEU A 2 -10.30 -17.76 -4.04
C LEU A 2 -11.70 -18.34 -4.34
N ASN A 3 -12.23 -19.14 -3.40
CA ASN A 3 -13.50 -19.84 -3.59
C ASN A 3 -14.65 -18.86 -3.73
N GLY A 4 -15.45 -18.98 -4.80
CA GLY A 4 -16.63 -18.15 -5.04
C GLY A 4 -16.34 -16.76 -5.64
N ILE A 5 -15.09 -16.39 -5.89
CA ILE A 5 -14.72 -15.12 -6.51
C ILE A 5 -14.61 -15.30 -8.03
N ASP A 6 -15.39 -14.53 -8.79
CA ASP A 6 -15.20 -14.42 -10.24
C ASP A 6 -13.94 -13.58 -10.52
N CYS A 7 -12.81 -14.28 -10.66
CA CYS A 7 -11.52 -13.64 -10.89
C CYS A 7 -11.46 -12.86 -12.22
N ALA A 8 -12.20 -13.28 -13.24
CA ALA A 8 -12.22 -12.58 -14.54
C ALA A 8 -12.95 -11.23 -14.44
N ALA A 9 -14.13 -11.24 -13.84
CA ALA A 9 -14.89 -10.02 -13.58
C ALA A 9 -14.13 -9.08 -12.62
N LEU A 10 -13.49 -9.62 -11.59
CA LEU A 10 -12.71 -8.84 -10.64
C LEU A 10 -11.51 -8.16 -11.30
N ARG A 11 -10.77 -8.88 -12.17
CA ARG A 11 -9.69 -8.34 -12.98
C ARG A 11 -10.16 -7.24 -13.92
N ALA A 12 -11.27 -7.45 -14.60
CA ALA A 12 -11.84 -6.44 -15.50
C ALA A 12 -12.18 -5.15 -14.74
N ARG A 13 -12.77 -5.26 -13.55
CA ARG A 13 -13.06 -4.11 -12.68
C ARG A 13 -11.78 -3.45 -12.16
N TYR A 14 -10.79 -4.23 -11.72
CA TYR A 14 -9.51 -3.69 -11.26
C TYR A 14 -8.83 -2.85 -12.35
N ARG A 15 -8.78 -3.37 -13.59
CA ARG A 15 -8.23 -2.65 -14.75
C ARG A 15 -9.04 -1.40 -15.12
N ALA A 16 -10.34 -1.43 -14.95
CA ALA A 16 -11.22 -0.30 -15.27
C ALA A 16 -11.18 0.79 -14.20
N ASP A 17 -11.28 0.41 -12.94
CA ASP A 17 -11.51 1.29 -11.79
C ASP A 17 -10.22 1.63 -11.03
N GLY A 18 -9.17 0.82 -11.14
CA GLY A 18 -7.93 0.93 -10.36
C GLY A 18 -8.09 0.53 -8.89
N VAL A 19 -9.29 0.14 -8.48
CA VAL A 19 -9.59 -0.28 -7.11
C VAL A 19 -10.74 -1.28 -7.09
N VAL A 20 -10.62 -2.31 -6.26
CA VAL A 20 -11.67 -3.30 -6.00
C VAL A 20 -11.76 -3.62 -4.52
N PHE A 21 -12.97 -3.84 -4.04
CA PHE A 21 -13.25 -4.35 -2.70
C PHE A 21 -13.60 -5.85 -2.82
N VAL A 22 -12.92 -6.66 -2.02
CA VAL A 22 -13.10 -8.12 -1.99
C VAL A 22 -13.41 -8.54 -0.55
N PRO A 23 -14.65 -8.88 -0.25
CA PRO A 23 -15.04 -9.27 1.10
C PRO A 23 -14.54 -10.67 1.45
N GLY A 24 -14.20 -10.88 2.73
CA GLY A 24 -13.93 -12.21 3.30
C GLY A 24 -12.76 -12.96 2.68
N VAL A 25 -11.72 -12.27 2.22
CA VAL A 25 -10.52 -12.90 1.62
C VAL A 25 -9.75 -13.70 2.66
N LEU A 26 -9.60 -13.16 3.88
CA LEU A 26 -8.90 -13.82 4.96
C LEU A 26 -9.93 -14.49 5.88
N ASP A 27 -9.82 -15.79 6.04
CA ASP A 27 -10.55 -16.57 7.04
C ASP A 27 -9.95 -16.38 8.44
N GLN A 28 -10.59 -16.94 9.46
CA GLN A 28 -10.14 -16.76 10.85
C GLN A 28 -8.70 -17.24 11.07
N PRO A 29 -8.26 -18.41 10.58
CA PRO A 29 -6.85 -18.80 10.68
C PRO A 29 -5.87 -17.80 10.05
N ALA A 30 -6.20 -17.24 8.89
CA ALA A 30 -5.36 -16.24 8.23
C ALA A 30 -5.37 -14.90 9.00
N LEU A 31 -6.49 -14.53 9.60
CA LEU A 31 -6.59 -13.36 10.48
C LEU A 31 -5.76 -13.51 11.75
N ASP A 32 -5.73 -14.70 12.34
CA ASP A 32 -4.92 -14.97 13.54
C ASP A 32 -3.42 -14.82 13.20
N VAL A 33 -3.00 -15.34 12.04
CA VAL A 33 -1.62 -15.14 11.54
C VAL A 33 -1.36 -13.66 11.24
N ALA A 34 -2.29 -12.96 10.62
CA ALA A 34 -2.16 -11.54 10.32
C ALA A 34 -2.03 -10.69 11.60
N ALA A 35 -2.78 -11.02 12.65
CA ALA A 35 -2.66 -10.36 13.95
C ALA A 35 -1.30 -10.62 14.60
N GLN A 36 -0.82 -11.86 14.58
CA GLN A 36 0.53 -12.21 15.09
C GLN A 36 1.62 -11.46 14.32
N THR A 37 1.50 -11.38 13.00
CA THR A 37 2.42 -10.65 12.12
C THR A 37 2.44 -9.16 12.45
N PHE A 38 1.27 -8.56 12.71
CA PHE A 38 1.15 -7.17 13.12
C PHE A 38 1.83 -6.90 14.46
N GLU A 39 1.59 -7.74 15.47
CA GLU A 39 2.20 -7.60 16.80
C GLU A 39 3.73 -7.83 16.74
N TRP A 40 4.18 -8.75 15.86
CA TRP A 40 5.62 -8.91 15.61
C TRP A 40 6.24 -7.62 15.07
N ALA A 41 5.62 -6.98 14.09
CA ALA A 41 6.14 -5.74 13.50
C ALA A 41 6.19 -4.58 14.52
N LEU A 42 5.20 -4.48 15.41
CA LEU A 42 5.25 -3.49 16.51
C LEU A 42 6.39 -3.75 17.50
N ALA A 43 6.72 -5.03 17.75
CA ALA A 43 7.79 -5.42 18.67
C ALA A 43 9.20 -5.34 18.05
N HIS A 44 9.30 -5.30 16.72
CA HIS A 44 10.55 -5.29 15.97
C HIS A 44 10.55 -4.14 14.95
N PRO A 45 10.54 -2.89 15.41
CA PRO A 45 10.49 -1.74 14.51
C PRO A 45 11.67 -1.71 13.55
N GLY A 46 11.37 -1.55 12.28
CA GLY A 46 12.35 -1.40 11.22
C GLY A 46 12.82 0.05 11.04
N PRO A 47 13.67 0.29 10.03
CA PRO A 47 14.16 1.64 9.72
C PRO A 47 13.07 2.65 9.35
N GLY A 48 11.96 2.16 8.78
CA GLY A 48 10.82 2.98 8.36
C GLY A 48 9.78 3.22 9.47
N ALA A 49 10.07 2.78 10.70
CA ALA A 49 9.15 2.88 11.83
C ALA A 49 9.09 4.29 12.42
N GLY A 50 7.89 4.78 12.70
CA GLY A 50 7.75 6.08 13.34
C GLY A 50 6.33 6.60 13.43
N ALA A 51 6.18 7.72 14.14
CA ALA A 51 4.93 8.46 14.19
C ALA A 51 4.74 9.26 12.90
N VAL A 52 3.53 9.27 12.39
CA VAL A 52 3.14 9.95 11.16
C VAL A 52 2.06 10.99 11.47
N MET A 53 2.06 12.10 10.73
CA MET A 53 1.00 13.12 10.84
C MET A 53 0.73 13.53 12.29
N THR A 54 1.78 13.84 13.03
CA THR A 54 1.74 14.26 14.43
C THR A 54 0.91 15.53 14.65
N GLY A 55 0.68 15.91 15.93
CA GLY A 55 -0.10 17.11 16.27
C GLY A 55 -1.59 16.87 16.48
N THR A 56 -2.02 15.61 16.59
CA THR A 56 -3.34 15.20 17.09
C THR A 56 -3.20 14.37 18.36
N PRO A 57 -4.24 14.30 19.21
CA PRO A 57 -4.17 13.53 20.47
C PRO A 57 -4.00 12.03 20.27
N GLY A 58 -4.42 11.49 19.11
CA GLY A 58 -4.33 10.06 18.81
C GLY A 58 -2.95 9.65 18.29
N THR A 59 -2.59 8.41 18.52
CA THR A 59 -1.41 7.79 17.93
C THR A 59 -1.67 7.49 16.45
N PHE A 60 -0.78 7.94 15.58
CA PHE A 60 -0.71 7.48 14.21
C PHE A 60 0.74 7.00 13.96
N TYR A 61 0.92 5.70 13.97
CA TYR A 61 2.21 5.04 13.82
C TYR A 61 2.23 4.18 12.56
N GLN A 62 3.38 4.11 11.93
CA GLN A 62 3.67 3.17 10.85
C GLN A 62 4.99 2.45 11.08
N ASP A 63 5.15 1.32 10.41
CA ASP A 63 6.42 0.72 10.03
C ASP A 63 6.30 0.20 8.60
N GLN A 64 7.37 0.27 7.82
CA GLN A 64 7.34 -0.14 6.42
C GLN A 64 8.69 -0.62 5.91
N ALA A 65 8.65 -1.53 4.95
CA ALA A 65 9.83 -2.03 4.24
C ALA A 65 10.95 -2.47 5.21
N ASN A 66 10.55 -3.12 6.29
CA ASN A 66 11.49 -3.64 7.29
C ASN A 66 12.27 -4.81 6.67
N PRO A 67 13.60 -4.72 6.51
CA PRO A 67 14.40 -5.73 5.83
C PRO A 67 14.39 -7.09 6.54
N ASP A 68 14.02 -7.13 7.81
CA ASP A 68 13.97 -8.34 8.62
C ASP A 68 12.52 -8.92 8.75
N ALA A 69 11.53 -8.30 8.11
CA ALA A 69 10.12 -8.67 8.26
C ALA A 69 9.77 -10.01 7.60
N PHE A 70 10.35 -10.33 6.45
CA PHE A 70 9.88 -11.44 5.62
C PHE A 70 9.81 -12.80 6.34
N PRO A 71 10.77 -13.21 7.17
CA PRO A 71 10.66 -14.48 7.90
C PRO A 71 9.40 -14.57 8.78
N ALA A 72 9.03 -13.48 9.45
CA ALA A 72 7.83 -13.42 10.31
C ALA A 72 6.53 -13.34 9.48
N TRP A 73 6.58 -12.71 8.29
CA TRP A 73 5.44 -12.52 7.41
C TRP A 73 5.22 -13.69 6.45
N ARG A 74 6.18 -14.60 6.33
CA ARG A 74 6.16 -15.71 5.37
C ARG A 74 4.88 -16.52 5.45
N CYS A 75 4.43 -16.87 6.66
CA CYS A 75 3.23 -17.69 6.84
C CYS A 75 1.99 -17.01 6.25
N LEU A 76 1.80 -15.71 6.53
CA LEU A 76 0.69 -14.93 5.95
C LEU A 76 0.79 -14.86 4.42
N LEU A 77 1.97 -14.53 3.90
CA LEU A 77 2.18 -14.26 2.48
C LEU A 77 2.09 -15.51 1.60
N GLU A 78 2.61 -16.65 2.07
CA GLU A 78 2.67 -17.87 1.29
C GLU A 78 1.39 -18.71 1.41
N HIS A 79 0.73 -18.69 2.59
CA HIS A 79 -0.40 -19.59 2.87
C HIS A 79 -1.77 -18.91 2.81
N SER A 80 -1.86 -17.58 2.88
CA SER A 80 -3.13 -16.89 2.65
C SER A 80 -3.47 -16.76 1.16
N PRO A 81 -4.72 -16.40 0.82
CA PRO A 81 -5.14 -16.13 -0.55
C PRO A 81 -4.57 -14.86 -1.20
N LEU A 82 -3.82 -14.01 -0.47
CA LEU A 82 -3.42 -12.67 -0.93
C LEU A 82 -2.59 -12.71 -2.21
N ALA A 83 -1.56 -13.55 -2.28
CA ALA A 83 -0.73 -13.67 -3.48
C ALA A 83 -1.49 -14.31 -4.66
N ASP A 84 -2.45 -15.23 -4.40
CA ASP A 84 -3.33 -15.78 -5.43
C ASP A 84 -4.28 -14.70 -5.97
N LEU A 85 -4.76 -13.81 -5.10
CA LEU A 85 -5.59 -12.66 -5.50
C LEU A 85 -4.78 -11.72 -6.40
N ALA A 86 -3.54 -11.38 -6.04
CA ALA A 86 -2.66 -10.58 -6.89
C ALA A 86 -2.45 -11.22 -8.27
N ALA A 87 -2.08 -12.50 -8.33
CA ALA A 87 -1.91 -13.25 -9.57
C ALA A 87 -3.18 -13.22 -10.44
N SER A 88 -4.35 -13.38 -9.81
CA SER A 88 -5.63 -13.34 -10.50
C SER A 88 -5.94 -11.95 -11.08
N LEU A 89 -5.65 -10.87 -10.35
CA LEU A 89 -5.86 -9.50 -10.82
C LEU A 89 -4.91 -9.13 -11.96
N PHE A 90 -3.66 -9.49 -11.84
CA PHE A 90 -2.64 -9.23 -12.85
C PHE A 90 -2.87 -10.10 -14.11
N GLY A 91 -3.30 -11.34 -13.93
CA GLY A 91 -3.39 -12.32 -15.01
C GLY A 91 -2.02 -12.86 -15.40
N CYS A 92 -1.08 -12.91 -14.46
CA CYS A 92 0.27 -13.41 -14.66
C CYS A 92 0.59 -14.56 -13.69
N ALA A 93 1.66 -15.29 -14.01
CA ALA A 93 2.07 -16.44 -13.22
C ALA A 93 2.92 -16.04 -12.00
N ASN A 94 3.72 -14.98 -12.13
CA ASN A 94 4.68 -14.61 -11.11
C ASN A 94 4.18 -13.42 -10.30
N VAL A 95 4.29 -13.52 -8.98
CA VAL A 95 3.97 -12.46 -8.02
C VAL A 95 5.08 -12.39 -6.98
N TRP A 96 5.55 -11.19 -6.72
CA TRP A 96 6.51 -10.87 -5.67
C TRP A 96 5.90 -9.92 -4.66
N LEU A 97 6.33 -10.01 -3.41
CA LEU A 97 6.14 -8.94 -2.44
C LEU A 97 7.16 -7.82 -2.74
N MET A 98 6.69 -6.59 -2.84
CA MET A 98 7.56 -5.42 -2.94
C MET A 98 8.02 -5.00 -1.55
N TYR A 99 7.08 -4.73 -0.67
CA TYR A 99 7.28 -4.50 0.76
C TYR A 99 5.96 -4.52 1.51
N GLU A 100 6.07 -4.68 2.80
CA GLU A 100 4.97 -4.61 3.77
C GLU A 100 4.94 -3.26 4.47
N GLN A 101 3.78 -2.90 4.99
CA GLN A 101 3.58 -1.75 5.85
C GLN A 101 2.49 -2.04 6.86
N ILE A 102 2.71 -1.63 8.09
CA ILE A 102 1.67 -1.60 9.12
C ILE A 102 1.27 -0.17 9.44
N TRP A 103 0.01 -0.01 9.83
CA TRP A 103 -0.53 1.23 10.34
C TRP A 103 -1.28 0.98 11.64
N LEU A 104 -0.91 1.71 12.70
CA LEU A 104 -1.64 1.75 13.95
C LEU A 104 -2.19 3.15 14.16
N LYS A 105 -3.51 3.26 14.28
CA LYS A 105 -4.19 4.45 14.76
C LYS A 105 -4.93 4.10 16.03
N ASP A 106 -4.68 4.82 17.13
CA ASP A 106 -5.19 4.46 18.45
C ASP A 106 -5.43 5.66 19.36
N GLY A 107 -6.36 5.51 20.28
CA GLY A 107 -6.58 6.33 21.46
C GLY A 107 -7.51 7.53 21.26
N ALA A 108 -7.35 8.30 20.21
CA ALA A 108 -8.14 9.51 20.01
C ALA A 108 -8.31 9.84 18.51
N ASP A 109 -8.79 11.05 18.21
CA ASP A 109 -8.91 11.51 16.84
C ASP A 109 -7.54 11.58 16.17
N THR A 110 -7.42 11.00 14.99
CA THR A 110 -6.25 11.14 14.13
C THR A 110 -6.61 11.84 12.84
N ARG A 111 -5.64 12.52 12.26
CA ARG A 111 -5.85 13.20 10.98
C ARG A 111 -6.21 12.23 9.87
N ARG A 112 -6.99 12.73 8.92
CA ARG A 112 -7.19 12.14 7.62
C ARG A 112 -5.85 12.10 6.88
N THR A 113 -5.54 11.00 6.21
CA THR A 113 -4.45 10.93 5.24
C THR A 113 -4.80 11.82 4.05
N PRO A 114 -3.93 12.74 3.62
CA PRO A 114 -4.17 13.58 2.44
C PRO A 114 -4.41 12.73 1.18
N TRP A 115 -5.08 13.30 0.19
CA TRP A 115 -5.16 12.68 -1.13
C TRP A 115 -3.77 12.56 -1.73
N HIS A 116 -3.43 11.38 -2.26
CA HIS A 116 -2.15 11.10 -2.90
C HIS A 116 -2.25 9.88 -3.81
N GLN A 117 -1.18 9.59 -4.52
CA GLN A 117 -0.90 8.35 -5.22
C GLN A 117 0.37 7.75 -4.60
N ASP A 118 0.43 6.44 -4.42
CA ASP A 118 1.64 5.76 -3.92
C ASP A 118 2.75 5.71 -4.98
N LEU A 119 2.37 5.57 -6.25
CA LEU A 119 3.31 5.32 -7.34
C LEU A 119 4.41 6.38 -7.52
N PRO A 120 4.16 7.69 -7.34
CA PRO A 120 5.20 8.71 -7.42
C PRO A 120 6.35 8.54 -6.42
N TYR A 121 6.12 7.88 -5.28
CA TYR A 121 7.17 7.59 -4.29
C TYR A 121 8.01 6.37 -4.63
N LEU A 122 7.62 5.55 -5.63
CA LEU A 122 8.19 4.24 -5.87
C LEU A 122 8.99 4.20 -7.18
N PRO A 123 10.15 3.54 -7.21
CA PRO A 123 10.98 3.42 -8.41
C PRO A 123 10.46 2.33 -9.37
N VAL A 124 9.15 2.22 -9.52
CA VAL A 124 8.50 1.17 -10.31
C VAL A 124 7.38 1.75 -11.17
N ALA A 125 7.10 1.09 -12.28
CA ALA A 125 5.90 1.25 -13.10
C ALA A 125 5.48 -0.10 -13.70
N GLY A 126 4.29 -0.16 -14.27
CA GLY A 126 3.66 -1.36 -14.83
C GLY A 126 2.19 -1.43 -14.47
N GLU A 127 1.48 -2.35 -15.10
CA GLU A 127 0.06 -2.63 -14.82
C GLU A 127 -0.12 -3.69 -13.70
N HIS A 128 0.90 -4.57 -13.53
CA HIS A 128 0.89 -5.62 -12.52
C HIS A 128 1.46 -5.11 -11.19
N LEU A 129 0.82 -4.08 -10.64
CA LEU A 129 1.13 -3.49 -9.35
C LEU A 129 -0.13 -3.46 -8.49
N ALA A 130 -0.03 -3.83 -7.22
CA ALA A 130 -1.18 -3.79 -6.31
C ALA A 130 -0.75 -3.43 -4.89
N VAL A 131 -1.55 -2.60 -4.25
CA VAL A 131 -1.57 -2.41 -2.81
C VAL A 131 -2.80 -3.13 -2.26
N MET A 132 -2.60 -4.01 -1.30
CA MET A 132 -3.68 -4.68 -0.57
C MET A 132 -3.78 -4.10 0.82
N TRP A 133 -4.93 -3.54 1.11
CA TRP A 133 -5.26 -2.93 2.38
C TRP A 133 -6.26 -3.79 3.12
N THR A 134 -5.91 -4.28 4.30
CA THR A 134 -6.79 -5.06 5.17
C THR A 134 -6.70 -4.58 6.61
N ASN A 135 -7.81 -4.58 7.32
CA ASN A 135 -7.88 -4.16 8.71
C ASN A 135 -8.12 -5.37 9.61
N LEU A 136 -7.46 -5.36 10.78
CA LEU A 136 -7.68 -6.36 11.83
C LEU A 136 -8.82 -5.95 12.76
N ASP A 137 -9.32 -4.74 12.63
CA ASP A 137 -10.43 -4.18 13.41
C ASP A 137 -11.53 -3.71 12.45
N PRO A 138 -12.83 -3.76 12.84
CA PRO A 138 -13.91 -3.26 12.01
C PRO A 138 -13.77 -1.77 11.74
N VAL A 139 -14.05 -1.34 10.51
CA VAL A 139 -13.97 0.07 10.10
C VAL A 139 -15.27 0.50 9.43
N GLU A 140 -15.93 1.49 9.99
CA GLU A 140 -17.10 2.12 9.38
C GLU A 140 -16.67 2.87 8.10
N ARG A 141 -17.57 2.95 7.12
CA ARG A 141 -17.28 3.61 5.83
C ARG A 141 -16.75 5.03 5.98
N ALA A 142 -17.28 5.81 6.93
CA ALA A 142 -16.88 7.20 7.17
C ALA A 142 -15.41 7.34 7.64
N TYR A 143 -14.84 6.26 8.17
CA TYR A 143 -13.48 6.20 8.69
C TYR A 143 -12.55 5.33 7.81
N SER A 144 -13.03 4.87 6.67
CA SER A 144 -12.25 4.06 5.73
C SER A 144 -11.48 4.92 4.73
N LEU A 145 -10.60 4.27 3.97
CA LEU A 145 -9.98 4.91 2.81
C LEU A 145 -11.02 5.25 1.74
N GLU A 146 -10.78 6.32 1.05
CA GLU A 146 -11.52 6.78 -0.12
C GLU A 146 -10.62 6.72 -1.35
N PHE A 147 -11.20 6.38 -2.49
CA PHE A 147 -10.51 6.19 -3.75
C PHE A 147 -11.24 6.91 -4.88
N VAL A 148 -10.50 7.51 -5.81
CA VAL A 148 -11.07 8.04 -7.05
C VAL A 148 -10.98 6.98 -8.13
N ARG A 149 -12.12 6.37 -8.51
CA ARG A 149 -12.16 5.33 -9.54
C ARG A 149 -11.59 5.80 -10.87
N GLY A 150 -10.76 4.97 -11.50
CA GLY A 150 -10.19 5.23 -12.82
C GLY A 150 -9.02 6.21 -12.82
N SER A 151 -8.69 6.83 -11.69
CA SER A 151 -7.62 7.83 -11.60
C SER A 151 -6.22 7.27 -11.88
N HIS A 152 -6.01 5.96 -11.70
CA HIS A 152 -4.74 5.28 -12.00
C HIS A 152 -4.32 5.36 -13.47
N ARG A 153 -5.25 5.66 -14.38
CA ARG A 153 -4.99 5.87 -15.81
C ARG A 153 -4.76 7.35 -16.18
N GLY A 154 -4.91 8.21 -15.21
CA GLY A 154 -4.62 9.64 -15.35
C GLY A 154 -3.15 9.97 -15.15
N PRO A 155 -2.82 11.26 -15.05
CA PRO A 155 -1.47 11.70 -14.75
C PRO A 155 -1.03 11.26 -13.35
N LEU A 156 0.27 11.10 -13.16
CA LEU A 156 0.86 11.08 -11.84
C LEU A 156 1.03 12.52 -11.38
N TYR A 157 0.53 12.79 -10.18
CA TYR A 157 0.60 14.10 -9.56
C TYR A 157 1.80 14.20 -8.63
N ASN A 158 2.18 15.43 -8.32
CA ASN A 158 3.21 15.73 -7.34
C ASN A 158 2.79 15.12 -5.98
N PRO A 159 3.58 14.21 -5.42
CA PRO A 159 3.23 13.58 -4.16
C PRO A 159 3.38 14.55 -2.99
N THR A 160 2.60 14.35 -1.94
CA THR A 160 2.73 15.12 -0.70
C THR A 160 3.98 14.69 0.08
N ALA A 161 4.63 15.63 0.73
CA ALA A 161 5.75 15.36 1.64
C ALA A 161 5.28 14.80 3.00
N PHE A 162 3.97 14.58 3.22
CA PHE A 162 3.39 14.17 4.51
C PHE A 162 3.83 15.04 5.70
N ASN A 163 4.09 16.31 5.43
CA ASN A 163 4.45 17.26 6.47
C ASN A 163 3.24 17.53 7.38
N ALA A 164 3.41 17.36 8.70
CA ALA A 164 2.33 17.58 9.66
C ALA A 164 1.89 19.06 9.77
N ASP A 165 2.79 19.99 9.49
CA ASP A 165 2.53 21.44 9.54
C ASP A 165 1.92 21.97 8.23
N ASP A 166 2.25 21.31 7.10
CA ASP A 166 1.70 21.60 5.78
C ASP A 166 1.41 20.31 5.01
N VAL A 167 0.19 19.81 5.17
CA VAL A 167 -0.25 18.56 4.52
C VAL A 167 -0.34 18.63 3.01
N ALA A 168 -0.31 19.83 2.43
CA ALA A 168 -0.31 20.07 1.00
C ALA A 168 1.10 20.27 0.44
N ALA A 169 2.13 20.27 1.30
CA ALA A 169 3.52 20.45 0.86
C ALA A 169 3.89 19.40 -0.20
N ASN A 170 4.38 19.87 -1.32
CA ASN A 170 4.85 19.02 -2.40
C ASN A 170 6.21 18.41 -2.07
N LEU A 171 6.40 17.16 -2.48
CA LEU A 171 7.69 16.48 -2.36
C LEU A 171 8.67 16.91 -3.46
N PHE A 172 8.17 17.04 -4.70
CA PHE A 172 8.95 17.38 -5.87
C PHE A 172 8.76 18.84 -6.28
N ASP A 173 9.62 19.32 -7.16
CA ASP A 173 9.52 20.66 -7.73
C ASP A 173 8.14 20.85 -8.41
N PRO A 174 7.35 21.85 -8.00
CA PRO A 174 6.01 22.09 -8.55
C PRO A 174 6.02 22.47 -10.03
N ASP A 175 7.15 22.96 -10.58
CA ASP A 175 7.27 23.29 -11.99
C ASP A 175 7.54 22.05 -12.88
N VAL A 176 7.90 20.93 -12.26
CA VAL A 176 8.25 19.67 -12.97
C VAL A 176 7.09 18.67 -12.98
N TRP A 177 6.31 18.62 -11.89
CA TRP A 177 5.21 17.66 -11.75
C TRP A 177 3.86 18.34 -11.62
N PRO A 178 2.80 17.77 -12.25
CA PRO A 178 1.44 18.29 -12.14
C PRO A 178 1.00 18.38 -10.68
N GLN A 179 0.39 19.48 -10.31
CA GLN A 179 -0.15 19.64 -8.97
C GLN A 179 -1.36 18.74 -8.75
N LEU A 180 -1.44 18.17 -7.55
CA LEU A 180 -2.61 17.39 -7.14
C LEU A 180 -3.82 18.34 -7.11
N PRO A 181 -4.93 17.99 -7.78
CA PRO A 181 -6.15 18.79 -7.71
C PRO A 181 -6.72 18.77 -6.28
N ASP A 182 -7.36 19.86 -5.88
CA ASP A 182 -8.10 19.91 -4.61
C ASP A 182 -9.40 19.12 -4.75
N ILE A 183 -9.33 17.82 -4.43
CA ILE A 183 -10.46 16.88 -4.54
C ILE A 183 -11.53 17.23 -3.51
N ASP A 184 -11.15 17.72 -2.33
CA ASP A 184 -12.10 18.01 -1.25
C ASP A 184 -12.89 19.30 -1.52
N ALA A 185 -12.37 20.23 -2.34
CA ALA A 185 -13.10 21.44 -2.73
C ALA A 185 -14.32 21.16 -3.64
N ASP A 186 -14.28 20.08 -4.42
CA ASP A 186 -15.40 19.73 -5.34
C ASP A 186 -15.55 18.21 -5.48
N ARG A 187 -15.90 17.56 -4.38
CA ARG A 187 -15.98 16.10 -4.28
C ARG A 187 -16.97 15.47 -5.26
N ASP A 188 -18.04 16.19 -5.60
CA ASP A 188 -19.09 15.69 -6.49
C ASP A 188 -18.59 15.48 -7.94
N ARG A 189 -17.51 16.13 -8.34
CA ARG A 189 -16.86 15.94 -9.65
C ARG A 189 -16.04 14.67 -9.74
N TRP A 190 -15.73 14.03 -8.60
CA TRP A 190 -14.86 12.87 -8.55
C TRP A 190 -15.67 11.60 -8.26
N PRO A 191 -15.45 10.50 -9.00
CA PRO A 191 -16.11 9.23 -8.74
C PRO A 191 -15.50 8.54 -7.51
N ILE A 192 -15.71 9.16 -6.34
CA ILE A 192 -15.16 8.70 -5.07
C ILE A 192 -15.93 7.47 -4.58
N VAL A 193 -15.18 6.43 -4.17
CA VAL A 193 -15.71 5.22 -3.56
C VAL A 193 -15.01 4.91 -2.25
N SER A 194 -15.73 4.28 -1.34
CA SER A 194 -15.26 3.82 -0.04
C SER A 194 -16.17 2.72 0.48
N TRP A 195 -15.68 1.86 1.34
CA TRP A 195 -16.42 0.73 1.91
C TRP A 195 -16.25 0.66 3.43
N ALA A 196 -17.31 0.25 4.14
CA ALA A 196 -17.14 -0.30 5.48
C ALA A 196 -16.39 -1.63 5.34
N MET A 197 -15.51 -1.92 6.28
CA MET A 197 -14.67 -3.11 6.24
C MET A 197 -14.81 -3.93 7.52
N GLN A 198 -14.91 -5.23 7.37
CA GLN A 198 -14.78 -6.18 8.45
C GLN A 198 -13.38 -6.82 8.42
N PRO A 199 -12.87 -7.35 9.54
CA PRO A 199 -11.68 -8.19 9.51
C PRO A 199 -11.81 -9.29 8.46
N GLY A 200 -10.78 -9.45 7.62
CA GLY A 200 -10.79 -10.40 6.50
C GLY A 200 -11.16 -9.81 5.14
N ASP A 201 -11.77 -8.63 5.12
CA ASP A 201 -11.99 -7.89 3.87
C ASP A 201 -10.69 -7.27 3.36
N VAL A 202 -10.55 -7.17 2.05
CA VAL A 202 -9.39 -6.58 1.39
C VAL A 202 -9.85 -5.55 0.36
N VAL A 203 -9.33 -4.34 0.44
CA VAL A 203 -9.33 -3.41 -0.69
C VAL A 203 -8.03 -3.57 -1.45
N VAL A 204 -8.13 -3.79 -2.76
CA VAL A 204 -6.95 -3.87 -3.64
C VAL A 204 -6.98 -2.69 -4.59
N PHE A 205 -5.90 -1.93 -4.63
CA PHE A 205 -5.80 -0.79 -5.54
C PHE A 205 -4.45 -0.70 -6.23
N HIS A 206 -4.47 -0.15 -7.44
CA HIS A 206 -3.26 0.18 -8.17
C HIS A 206 -2.56 1.38 -7.49
N PRO A 207 -1.23 1.38 -7.29
CA PRO A 207 -0.56 2.46 -6.55
C PRO A 207 -0.65 3.84 -7.22
N ALA A 208 -1.06 3.92 -8.49
CA ALA A 208 -1.40 5.17 -9.18
C ALA A 208 -2.83 5.66 -8.91
N THR A 209 -3.66 4.90 -8.18
CA THR A 209 -5.02 5.34 -7.82
C THR A 209 -4.95 6.44 -6.77
N LEU A 210 -5.59 7.59 -7.03
CA LEU A 210 -5.77 8.63 -6.04
C LEU A 210 -6.56 8.11 -4.86
N HIS A 211 -5.99 8.24 -3.67
CA HIS A 211 -6.63 7.79 -2.43
C HIS A 211 -6.23 8.65 -1.24
N GLY A 212 -7.01 8.55 -0.17
CA GLY A 212 -6.79 9.29 1.06
C GLY A 212 -7.82 8.92 2.11
N GLY A 213 -7.97 9.72 3.17
CA GLY A 213 -9.01 9.48 4.16
C GLY A 213 -8.54 8.71 5.39
N ALA A 214 -9.38 7.81 5.86
CA ALA A 214 -9.09 6.96 7.00
C ALA A 214 -8.70 7.71 8.30
N PRO A 215 -9.44 8.76 8.72
CA PRO A 215 -9.28 9.31 10.07
C PRO A 215 -9.71 8.26 11.10
N THR A 216 -9.46 8.53 12.38
CA THR A 216 -10.09 7.79 13.48
C THR A 216 -10.74 8.78 14.45
N ARG A 217 -11.66 8.28 15.26
CA ARG A 217 -12.28 9.03 16.35
C ARG A 217 -11.82 8.52 17.72
N ALA A 218 -12.06 9.31 18.74
CA ALA A 218 -11.75 8.92 20.12
C ALA A 218 -12.35 7.55 20.48
N GLY A 219 -11.58 6.75 21.20
CA GLY A 219 -11.99 5.41 21.66
C GLY A 219 -11.96 4.32 20.59
N THR A 220 -11.42 4.61 19.40
CA THR A 220 -11.22 3.59 18.37
C THR A 220 -9.76 3.20 18.23
N ARG A 221 -9.52 1.92 17.95
CA ARG A 221 -8.22 1.38 17.55
C ARG A 221 -8.37 0.81 16.15
N ARG A 222 -7.39 1.07 15.29
CA ARG A 222 -7.33 0.48 13.96
C ARG A 222 -5.93 -0.03 13.65
N ARG A 223 -5.83 -1.34 13.45
CA ARG A 223 -4.64 -2.04 13.01
C ARG A 223 -4.83 -2.41 11.54
N THR A 224 -3.91 -1.99 10.70
CA THR A 224 -3.99 -2.21 9.27
C THR A 224 -2.70 -2.83 8.74
N LEU A 225 -2.84 -3.81 7.86
CA LEU A 225 -1.76 -4.31 7.01
C LEU A 225 -1.95 -3.73 5.62
N SER A 226 -0.88 -3.17 5.06
CA SER A 226 -0.81 -2.66 3.69
C SER A 226 0.35 -3.35 2.96
N LEU A 227 0.02 -4.25 2.04
CA LEU A 227 0.97 -5.11 1.36
C LEU A 227 1.08 -4.71 -0.11
N ARG A 228 2.29 -4.56 -0.61
CA ARG A 228 2.52 -4.16 -2.00
C ARG A 228 3.07 -5.32 -2.80
N PHE A 229 2.37 -5.65 -3.87
CA PHE A 229 2.71 -6.75 -4.77
C PHE A 229 3.04 -6.23 -6.17
N PHE A 230 3.89 -6.94 -6.87
CA PHE A 230 4.14 -6.70 -8.29
C PHE A 230 4.23 -8.02 -9.07
N GLY A 231 4.00 -7.92 -10.38
CA GLY A 231 3.96 -9.06 -11.29
C GLY A 231 4.93 -8.91 -12.47
N ASP A 232 4.66 -9.67 -13.54
CA ASP A 232 5.60 -9.90 -14.65
C ASP A 232 5.99 -8.65 -15.44
N ASP A 233 5.13 -7.66 -15.57
CA ASP A 233 5.35 -6.46 -16.40
C ASP A 233 6.01 -5.29 -15.65
N ALA A 234 6.30 -5.45 -14.35
CA ALA A 234 6.88 -4.37 -13.57
C ALA A 234 8.30 -4.02 -14.02
N TRP A 235 8.58 -2.73 -14.19
CA TRP A 235 9.86 -2.19 -14.62
C TRP A 235 10.30 -0.99 -13.78
N CYS A 236 11.62 -0.69 -13.79
CA CYS A 236 12.23 0.38 -13.01
C CYS A 236 11.91 1.74 -13.61
N ALA A 237 11.28 2.61 -12.85
CA ALA A 237 10.90 3.95 -13.25
C ALA A 237 11.75 5.00 -12.53
N ALA A 238 12.43 5.86 -13.29
CA ALA A 238 13.09 7.02 -12.71
C ALA A 238 12.07 7.99 -12.10
N ARG A 239 12.43 8.61 -10.99
CA ARG A 239 11.66 9.68 -10.35
C ARG A 239 12.52 10.96 -10.27
N PRO A 240 11.92 12.15 -10.19
CA PRO A 240 12.64 13.44 -10.17
C PRO A 240 13.58 13.62 -8.97
N HIS A 241 13.24 13.08 -7.87
CA HIS A 241 14.07 12.97 -6.67
C HIS A 241 14.62 11.55 -6.60
N ASP A 242 15.61 11.26 -5.79
CA ASP A 242 16.18 9.90 -5.61
C ASP A 242 15.13 8.82 -5.30
N GLY A 243 13.88 9.12 -5.57
CA GLY A 243 12.68 8.30 -5.60
C GLY A 243 12.33 7.65 -4.26
N MET A 244 13.32 7.55 -3.43
CA MET A 244 13.29 6.86 -2.15
C MET A 244 13.38 7.82 -0.96
N ALA A 245 13.37 9.13 -1.19
CA ALA A 245 13.55 10.13 -0.13
C ALA A 245 12.52 10.02 0.99
N ASN A 246 11.33 9.47 0.69
CA ASN A 246 10.29 9.26 1.70
C ASN A 246 10.35 7.90 2.38
N ILE A 247 11.33 7.07 2.02
CA ILE A 247 11.67 5.89 2.79
C ILE A 247 13.02 6.16 3.47
N ASP A 248 13.10 7.31 4.13
CA ASP A 248 14.33 7.82 4.76
C ASP A 248 14.99 6.80 5.70
N GLY A 249 14.20 6.02 6.42
CA GLY A 249 14.70 4.97 7.27
C GLY A 249 15.49 3.89 6.55
N LEU A 250 15.20 3.61 5.28
CA LEU A 250 15.89 2.58 4.50
C LEU A 250 17.35 2.95 4.17
N GLU A 251 17.65 4.25 4.13
CA GLU A 251 19.02 4.69 3.78
C GLU A 251 20.02 4.49 4.89
N HIS A 252 19.62 4.77 6.10
CA HIS A 252 20.56 4.95 7.19
C HIS A 252 20.67 3.74 8.12
N ALA A 253 19.60 2.98 8.31
CA ALA A 253 19.55 1.93 9.31
C ALA A 253 19.80 0.53 8.75
N ASP A 254 19.42 0.24 7.50
CA ASP A 254 19.62 -1.09 6.91
C ASP A 254 20.85 -1.21 5.99
N GLY A 255 21.55 -0.09 5.77
CA GLY A 255 22.70 -0.05 4.85
C GLY A 255 22.35 -0.37 3.39
N GLY A 256 21.08 -0.16 3.00
CA GLY A 256 20.59 -0.45 1.65
C GLY A 256 20.32 -1.93 1.39
N ARG A 257 20.10 -2.74 2.43
CA ARG A 257 19.78 -4.17 2.29
C ARG A 257 18.44 -4.41 1.59
N HIS A 258 17.43 -3.53 1.81
CA HIS A 258 16.14 -3.72 1.19
C HIS A 258 16.22 -3.59 -0.34
N PRO A 259 15.68 -4.56 -1.12
CA PRO A 259 15.82 -4.60 -2.57
C PRO A 259 15.17 -3.41 -3.29
N LEU A 260 14.16 -2.78 -2.70
CA LEU A 260 13.49 -1.60 -3.26
C LEU A 260 14.48 -0.46 -3.54
N LYS A 261 15.44 -0.24 -2.63
CA LYS A 261 16.47 0.77 -2.79
C LYS A 261 17.43 0.46 -3.93
N LYS A 262 17.82 -0.83 -4.07
CA LYS A 262 18.67 -1.27 -5.18
C LYS A 262 17.99 -1.04 -6.54
N MET A 263 16.66 -1.21 -6.58
CA MET A 263 15.88 -0.96 -7.80
C MET A 263 15.75 0.53 -8.13
N ALA A 264 15.81 1.43 -7.13
CA ALA A 264 15.83 2.87 -7.39
C ALA A 264 17.07 3.33 -8.16
N LEU A 265 18.17 2.58 -8.06
CA LEU A 265 19.43 2.84 -8.77
C LEU A 265 19.50 2.11 -10.11
N ALA A 266 18.54 1.26 -10.44
CA ALA A 266 18.53 0.52 -11.70
C ALA A 266 18.16 1.44 -12.87
N PRO A 267 18.64 1.14 -14.11
CA PRO A 267 18.30 1.92 -15.29
C PRO A 267 16.78 1.98 -15.51
N HIS A 268 16.30 3.14 -15.93
CA HIS A 268 14.90 3.30 -16.36
C HIS A 268 14.54 2.30 -17.45
N GLY A 269 13.40 1.62 -17.31
CA GLY A 269 12.95 0.58 -18.25
C GLY A 269 13.52 -0.81 -17.99
N ALA A 270 14.49 -0.96 -17.08
CA ALA A 270 14.97 -2.29 -16.70
C ALA A 270 13.85 -3.09 -15.98
N PRO A 271 13.84 -4.43 -16.06
CA PRO A 271 12.92 -5.24 -15.28
C PRO A 271 13.03 -4.93 -13.79
N PHE A 272 11.89 -4.71 -13.13
CA PHE A 272 11.84 -4.50 -11.68
C PHE A 272 11.96 -5.86 -11.00
N ARG A 273 13.20 -6.35 -10.82
CA ARG A 273 13.51 -7.68 -10.29
C ARG A 273 14.78 -7.65 -9.46
N HIS A 274 14.73 -8.28 -8.30
CA HIS A 274 15.89 -8.53 -7.46
C HIS A 274 15.71 -9.86 -6.72
N PRO A 275 16.76 -10.68 -6.50
CA PRO A 275 16.65 -11.97 -5.81
C PRO A 275 16.09 -11.87 -4.40
N ASP A 276 16.32 -10.75 -3.73
CA ASP A 276 15.86 -10.52 -2.35
C ASP A 276 14.37 -10.16 -2.25
N PHE A 277 13.66 -9.89 -3.37
CA PHE A 277 12.21 -9.78 -3.32
C PHE A 277 11.58 -11.17 -3.10
N PRO A 278 10.74 -11.34 -2.08
CA PRO A 278 10.04 -12.61 -1.87
C PRO A 278 9.17 -12.98 -3.08
N HIS A 279 9.52 -14.09 -3.74
CA HIS A 279 8.75 -14.64 -4.86
C HIS A 279 7.65 -15.55 -4.29
N LEU A 280 6.41 -15.17 -4.46
CA LEU A 280 5.27 -15.80 -3.81
C LEU A 280 4.45 -16.72 -4.73
N ARG A 281 4.50 -16.47 -6.05
CA ARG A 281 3.83 -17.28 -7.07
C ARG A 281 4.70 -17.40 -8.34
N PRO A 282 4.72 -18.59 -8.98
CA PRO A 282 4.10 -19.82 -8.49
C PRO A 282 4.70 -20.24 -7.14
N ARG A 283 3.95 -21.02 -6.37
CA ARG A 283 4.48 -21.63 -5.14
C ARG A 283 5.65 -22.54 -5.50
N SER A 284 6.74 -22.44 -4.76
CA SER A 284 7.81 -23.41 -4.87
C SER A 284 7.23 -24.82 -4.59
N ALA A 285 7.64 -25.81 -5.38
CA ALA A 285 7.32 -27.19 -5.05
C ALA A 285 7.93 -27.50 -3.67
N ALA A 286 7.09 -27.98 -2.74
CA ALA A 286 7.48 -28.34 -1.39
C ALA A 286 8.43 -29.55 -1.42
#